data_d378bc1f5dee9767e5ceeb7139e80836
#
_entry.id   d378bc1f5dee9767e5ceeb7139e80836
#
_cell.length_a   1.000
_cell.length_b   1.000
_cell.length_c   1.000
_cell.angle_alpha   90.00
_cell.angle_beta   90.00
_cell.angle_gamma   90.00
#
_symmetry.space_group_name_H-M   'P 1'
#
loop_
_entity.id
_entity.type
_entity.pdbx_description
1 polymer ?
#
loop_
_entity_poly.entity_id
_entity_poly.type
_entity_poly.pdbx_seq_one_letter_code
_entity_poly.pdbx_strand_id
1 'polypeptide(L)'
;MTQSWWMKLLRVSAVALAVAVLPSRASGQEATLPADAVHPRLLLTARRLKLLHRERERESLRWNQFHLLMAGKAPMPETGFAEALYYQVSGDSAAGQQAVAWALGPGADLRQLALVFDWCRDILSEAQSKTLAAKLARSIQQTRRDSSMAAVRSRLLAAVALAGHLPEVPEREYAQFHAWWEGQVAPGLSEGRLPVARYDVYALMEILHVVRDNLNMDLRDSAPRFFSDLATVQILSYYPATYPAGENEYRIPATLHPTSEPDLRRAALSRAAELSMVAYDSNAPGSQLLQGWLMNDNFLLRGTFGTPYEFLWANPYQPGLSFHQAPLVLHDDLFGRLFVRSSWEESASWLGCFDGDLQLFEDGQVTELNPHLGAAPLQLGRAVILFAAYTQKLKVAVEGDEPVFVVGLKPRQNYLIEVDDEELVEASSDAGGILALDLPHKAETGVRWRETPGHPH
;
A
#
# COMPACT_ATOMS: atom_id res chain seq x y z
N MET A 1 10.50 -23.93 -75.35
CA MET A 1 11.13 -25.16 -74.77
C MET A 1 10.71 -25.25 -73.35
N THR A 2 9.64 -25.98 -73.09
CA THR A 2 9.55 -27.32 -72.52
C THR A 2 9.90 -27.34 -71.03
N GLN A 3 9.15 -27.64 -70.13
CA GLN A 3 8.19 -28.69 -69.71
C GLN A 3 8.07 -28.60 -68.19
N SER A 4 6.93 -28.41 -67.54
CA SER A 4 5.97 -29.49 -67.21
C SER A 4 6.38 -30.44 -66.08
N TRP A 5 5.38 -30.66 -65.17
CA TRP A 5 5.21 -31.82 -64.27
C TRP A 5 5.75 -31.63 -62.83
N TRP A 6 5.08 -31.95 -61.69
CA TRP A 6 3.94 -32.83 -61.43
C TRP A 6 3.21 -32.45 -60.15
N MET A 7 1.90 -32.53 -60.15
CA MET A 7 1.07 -32.58 -58.92
C MET A 7 1.38 -33.84 -58.12
N LYS A 8 1.59 -33.75 -56.85
CA LYS A 8 1.34 -34.84 -55.89
C LYS A 8 0.45 -34.36 -54.79
N LEU A 9 -0.76 -34.90 -54.80
CA LEU A 9 -1.73 -34.90 -53.72
C LEU A 9 -1.09 -35.54 -52.46
N LEU A 10 -1.06 -34.81 -51.36
CA LEU A 10 -0.88 -35.40 -50.06
C LEU A 10 -2.17 -35.15 -49.26
N ARG A 11 -2.89 -36.23 -49.02
CA ARG A 11 -4.01 -36.29 -48.09
C ARG A 11 -3.46 -35.99 -46.69
N VAL A 12 -3.85 -34.90 -46.09
CA VAL A 12 -3.65 -34.62 -44.65
C VAL A 12 -4.90 -35.12 -43.95
N SER A 13 -4.74 -36.25 -43.26
CA SER A 13 -5.74 -36.74 -42.31
C SER A 13 -5.81 -35.82 -41.13
N ALA A 14 -6.93 -35.12 -40.96
CA ALA A 14 -7.23 -34.33 -39.78
C ALA A 14 -7.52 -35.32 -38.64
N VAL A 15 -6.55 -35.48 -37.74
CA VAL A 15 -6.78 -36.07 -36.42
C VAL A 15 -7.32 -34.96 -35.53
N ALA A 16 -8.63 -34.99 -35.32
CA ALA A 16 -9.27 -34.14 -34.32
C ALA A 16 -8.86 -34.64 -32.93
N LEU A 17 -7.90 -33.95 -32.31
CA LEU A 17 -7.59 -34.12 -30.89
C LEU A 17 -8.68 -33.39 -30.09
N ALA A 18 -9.66 -34.15 -29.61
CA ALA A 18 -10.62 -33.68 -28.62
C ALA A 18 -9.86 -33.49 -27.30
N VAL A 19 -9.42 -32.26 -27.02
CA VAL A 19 -8.96 -31.85 -25.69
C VAL A 19 -10.20 -31.80 -24.82
N ALA A 20 -10.43 -32.84 -24.03
CA ALA A 20 -11.38 -32.81 -22.93
C ALA A 20 -10.87 -31.80 -21.91
N VAL A 21 -11.43 -30.58 -21.93
CA VAL A 21 -11.30 -29.63 -20.84
C VAL A 21 -12.08 -30.21 -19.67
N LEU A 22 -11.40 -30.99 -18.85
CA LEU A 22 -11.90 -31.31 -17.52
C LEU A 22 -11.94 -30.01 -16.74
N PRO A 23 -13.09 -29.62 -16.16
CA PRO A 23 -13.08 -28.52 -15.23
C PRO A 23 -12.16 -28.93 -14.08
N SER A 24 -11.02 -28.26 -13.96
CA SER A 24 -10.20 -28.32 -12.77
C SER A 24 -11.06 -27.80 -11.63
N ARG A 25 -11.73 -28.71 -10.91
CA ARG A 25 -12.19 -28.42 -9.58
C ARG A 25 -10.92 -28.12 -8.79
N ALA A 26 -10.60 -26.85 -8.61
CA ALA A 26 -9.78 -26.41 -7.52
C ALA A 26 -10.49 -26.94 -6.26
N SER A 27 -10.05 -28.10 -5.78
CA SER A 27 -10.37 -28.57 -4.44
C SER A 27 -9.80 -27.48 -3.55
N GLY A 28 -10.67 -26.66 -2.96
CA GLY A 28 -10.30 -25.75 -1.90
C GLY A 28 -9.64 -26.59 -0.81
N GLN A 29 -8.34 -26.68 -0.83
CA GLN A 29 -7.58 -27.10 0.34
C GLN A 29 -7.89 -26.03 1.37
N GLU A 30 -8.71 -26.36 2.37
CA GLU A 30 -8.86 -25.53 3.55
C GLU A 30 -7.46 -25.28 4.08
N ALA A 31 -7.03 -24.03 4.06
CA ALA A 31 -5.72 -23.63 4.51
C ALA A 31 -5.67 -23.85 6.03
N THR A 32 -5.12 -24.96 6.44
CA THR A 32 -4.91 -25.26 7.86
C THR A 32 -3.55 -24.80 8.28
N LEU A 33 -3.50 -24.05 9.40
CA LEU A 33 -2.23 -23.66 10.01
C LEU A 33 -1.50 -24.89 10.56
N PRO A 34 -0.23 -25.09 10.21
CA PRO A 34 0.56 -26.16 10.81
C PRO A 34 0.70 -25.90 12.31
N ALA A 35 0.25 -26.86 13.14
CA ALA A 35 0.32 -26.77 14.60
C ALA A 35 1.78 -26.72 15.12
N ASP A 36 2.72 -27.31 14.38
CA ASP A 36 4.13 -27.48 14.80
C ASP A 36 5.08 -26.50 14.11
N ALA A 37 4.60 -25.35 13.63
CA ALA A 37 5.46 -24.38 12.99
C ALA A 37 6.50 -23.78 13.97
N VAL A 38 7.70 -23.56 13.44
CA VAL A 38 8.81 -22.91 14.17
C VAL A 38 8.41 -21.47 14.54
N HIS A 39 8.73 -21.07 15.77
CA HIS A 39 8.55 -19.69 16.26
C HIS A 39 9.90 -18.94 16.25
N PRO A 40 9.92 -17.61 16.02
CA PRO A 40 8.80 -16.75 15.68
C PRO A 40 8.28 -16.99 14.26
N ARG A 41 6.98 -16.84 14.03
CA ARG A 41 6.33 -16.97 12.70
C ARG A 41 5.53 -15.75 12.27
N LEU A 42 5.22 -14.84 13.18
CA LEU A 42 4.56 -13.57 12.88
C LEU A 42 5.58 -12.53 12.48
N LEU A 43 5.57 -12.11 11.20
CA LEU A 43 6.41 -11.02 10.67
C LEU A 43 7.93 -11.24 10.77
N LEU A 44 8.42 -12.09 11.65
CA LEU A 44 9.82 -12.48 11.83
C LEU A 44 10.08 -13.86 11.21
N THR A 45 10.09 -13.93 9.88
CA THR A 45 10.53 -15.15 9.20
C THR A 45 12.02 -15.41 9.49
N ALA A 46 12.46 -16.67 9.36
CA ALA A 46 13.87 -17.04 9.56
C ALA A 46 14.84 -16.18 8.71
N ARG A 47 14.42 -15.85 7.47
CA ARG A 47 15.21 -14.95 6.59
C ARG A 47 15.33 -13.55 7.17
N ARG A 48 14.22 -12.98 7.67
CA ARG A 48 14.19 -11.65 8.26
C ARG A 48 15.01 -11.61 9.55
N LEU A 49 14.80 -12.56 10.44
CA LEU A 49 15.55 -12.65 11.70
C LEU A 49 17.06 -12.76 11.45
N LYS A 50 17.49 -13.56 10.45
CA LYS A 50 18.89 -13.63 10.04
C LYS A 50 19.43 -12.27 9.54
N LEU A 51 18.63 -11.47 8.84
CA LEU A 51 19.01 -10.12 8.44
C LEU A 51 19.23 -9.22 9.66
N LEU A 52 18.27 -9.21 10.62
CA LEU A 52 18.36 -8.40 11.82
C LEU A 52 19.55 -8.78 12.71
N HIS A 53 19.84 -10.09 12.86
CA HIS A 53 21.05 -10.55 13.55
C HIS A 53 22.32 -10.04 12.87
N ARG A 54 22.39 -10.05 11.53
CA ARG A 54 23.51 -9.48 10.78
C ARG A 54 23.68 -7.99 11.02
N GLU A 55 22.56 -7.24 11.11
CA GLU A 55 22.58 -5.82 11.45
C GLU A 55 23.18 -5.58 12.84
N ARG A 56 22.79 -6.41 13.81
CA ARG A 56 23.37 -6.37 15.15
C ARG A 56 24.87 -6.70 15.14
N GLU A 57 25.26 -7.81 14.48
CA GLU A 57 26.65 -8.25 14.41
C GLU A 57 27.59 -7.22 13.75
N ARG A 58 27.05 -6.44 12.83
CA ARG A 58 27.76 -5.37 12.11
C ARG A 58 27.64 -4.01 12.78
N GLU A 59 26.97 -3.94 13.92
CA GLU A 59 26.72 -2.68 14.63
C GLU A 59 26.18 -1.59 13.71
N SER A 60 25.21 -1.97 12.86
CA SER A 60 24.63 -1.04 11.89
C SER A 60 24.03 0.19 12.59
N LEU A 61 23.95 1.32 11.87
CA LEU A 61 23.37 2.54 12.41
C LEU A 61 21.97 2.30 12.97
N ARG A 62 21.11 1.53 12.28
CA ARG A 62 19.75 1.22 12.72
C ARG A 62 19.73 0.35 13.97
N TRP A 63 20.61 -0.67 14.04
CA TRP A 63 20.75 -1.44 15.26
C TRP A 63 21.18 -0.55 16.42
N ASN A 64 22.22 0.26 16.23
CA ASN A 64 22.73 1.13 17.28
C ASN A 64 21.66 2.14 17.75
N GLN A 65 20.87 2.73 16.85
CA GLN A 65 19.74 3.59 17.21
C GLN A 65 18.72 2.86 18.07
N PHE A 66 18.28 1.67 17.63
CA PHE A 66 17.33 0.85 18.39
C PHE A 66 17.90 0.42 19.73
N HIS A 67 19.13 -0.08 19.75
CA HIS A 67 19.84 -0.48 20.95
C HIS A 67 19.97 0.66 21.98
N LEU A 68 20.35 1.87 21.54
CA LEU A 68 20.48 3.03 22.43
C LEU A 68 19.15 3.42 23.07
N LEU A 69 18.05 3.38 22.33
CA LEU A 69 16.71 3.63 22.88
C LEU A 69 16.35 2.57 23.97
N MET A 70 16.58 1.29 23.67
CA MET A 70 16.25 0.22 24.59
C MET A 70 17.17 0.20 25.83
N ALA A 71 18.48 0.34 25.64
CA ALA A 71 19.46 0.42 26.72
C ALA A 71 19.25 1.67 27.62
N GLY A 72 18.88 2.78 27.00
CA GLY A 72 18.52 4.03 27.68
C GLY A 72 17.14 4.02 28.34
N LYS A 73 16.38 2.92 28.22
CA LYS A 73 15.00 2.78 28.75
C LYS A 73 14.08 3.91 28.28
N ALA A 74 14.21 4.30 27.01
CA ALA A 74 13.32 5.29 26.42
C ALA A 74 11.85 4.77 26.47
N PRO A 75 10.88 5.66 26.75
CA PRO A 75 9.47 5.24 26.79
C PRO A 75 8.98 4.88 25.39
N MET A 76 8.90 3.59 25.09
CA MET A 76 8.45 3.10 23.79
C MET A 76 6.92 3.12 23.74
N PRO A 77 6.29 3.83 22.76
CA PRO A 77 4.83 3.87 22.64
C PRO A 77 4.19 2.50 22.39
N GLU A 78 4.90 1.60 21.74
CA GLU A 78 4.52 0.20 21.55
C GLU A 78 5.49 -0.72 22.30
N THR A 79 5.42 -0.66 23.62
CA THR A 79 6.36 -1.32 24.54
C THR A 79 6.46 -2.83 24.27
N GLY A 80 5.31 -3.52 24.14
CA GLY A 80 5.32 -4.97 23.91
C GLY A 80 6.01 -5.36 22.61
N PHE A 81 5.76 -4.62 21.54
CA PHE A 81 6.41 -4.82 20.24
C PHE A 81 7.91 -4.55 20.30
N ALA A 82 8.31 -3.40 20.85
CA ALA A 82 9.72 -3.00 20.88
C ALA A 82 10.57 -3.94 21.75
N GLU A 83 10.11 -4.29 22.96
CA GLU A 83 10.80 -5.19 23.89
C GLU A 83 10.93 -6.61 23.32
N ALA A 84 9.85 -7.15 22.73
CA ALA A 84 9.89 -8.47 22.11
C ALA A 84 10.79 -8.52 20.87
N LEU A 85 10.78 -7.48 20.02
CA LEU A 85 11.69 -7.37 18.88
C LEU A 85 13.15 -7.31 19.35
N TYR A 86 13.43 -6.48 20.34
CA TYR A 86 14.76 -6.34 20.90
C TYR A 86 15.26 -7.66 21.50
N TYR A 87 14.41 -8.37 22.26
CA TYR A 87 14.71 -9.70 22.76
C TYR A 87 15.10 -10.67 21.66
N GLN A 88 14.29 -10.77 20.60
CA GLN A 88 14.54 -11.69 19.48
C GLN A 88 15.87 -11.44 18.78
N VAL A 89 16.34 -10.22 18.75
CA VAL A 89 17.58 -9.85 18.04
C VAL A 89 18.79 -9.84 18.98
N SER A 90 18.65 -9.27 20.19
CA SER A 90 19.78 -9.16 21.14
C SER A 90 20.02 -10.44 21.93
N GLY A 91 18.99 -11.24 22.18
CA GLY A 91 19.02 -12.32 23.15
C GLY A 91 18.91 -11.84 24.61
N ASP A 92 18.59 -10.54 24.83
CA ASP A 92 18.44 -9.99 26.19
C ASP A 92 17.19 -10.53 26.86
N SER A 93 17.36 -11.46 27.80
CA SER A 93 16.28 -12.07 28.54
C SER A 93 15.51 -11.09 29.40
N ALA A 94 16.12 -9.98 29.84
CA ALA A 94 15.43 -8.98 30.65
C ALA A 94 14.39 -8.23 29.77
N ALA A 95 14.70 -7.88 28.54
CA ALA A 95 13.75 -7.31 27.59
C ALA A 95 12.62 -8.28 27.27
N GLY A 96 12.92 -9.55 27.03
CA GLY A 96 11.88 -10.57 26.83
C GLY A 96 10.93 -10.71 28.03
N GLN A 97 11.46 -10.69 29.26
CA GLN A 97 10.64 -10.71 30.47
C GLN A 97 9.80 -9.43 30.64
N GLN A 98 10.32 -8.26 30.24
CA GLN A 98 9.57 -7.01 30.25
C GLN A 98 8.41 -7.06 29.25
N ALA A 99 8.63 -7.57 28.02
CA ALA A 99 7.59 -7.80 27.04
C ALA A 99 6.47 -8.71 27.59
N VAL A 100 6.85 -9.83 28.23
CA VAL A 100 5.90 -10.76 28.83
C VAL A 100 5.13 -10.10 29.99
N ALA A 101 5.80 -9.36 30.87
CA ALA A 101 5.17 -8.64 31.98
C ALA A 101 4.17 -7.58 31.42
N TRP A 102 4.54 -6.85 30.40
CA TRP A 102 3.64 -5.92 29.70
C TRP A 102 2.41 -6.65 29.14
N ALA A 103 2.60 -7.79 28.50
CA ALA A 103 1.51 -8.57 27.90
C ALA A 103 0.54 -9.15 28.96
N LEU A 104 1.03 -9.51 30.13
CA LEU A 104 0.22 -9.98 31.26
C LEU A 104 -0.52 -8.84 31.98
N GLY A 105 -0.05 -7.61 31.83
CA GLY A 105 -0.65 -6.39 32.40
C GLY A 105 -2.03 -6.06 31.81
N PRO A 106 -2.78 -5.12 32.40
CA PRO A 106 -4.08 -4.69 31.88
C PRO A 106 -3.95 -3.87 30.58
N GLY A 107 -4.96 -3.93 29.72
CA GLY A 107 -5.11 -3.00 28.57
C GLY A 107 -4.11 -3.16 27.43
N ALA A 108 -3.49 -4.31 27.27
CA ALA A 108 -2.56 -4.55 26.18
C ALA A 108 -3.28 -4.64 24.82
N ASP A 109 -2.71 -3.97 23.83
CA ASP A 109 -3.17 -3.99 22.43
C ASP A 109 -3.09 -5.40 21.83
N LEU A 110 -4.14 -5.83 21.10
CA LEU A 110 -4.23 -7.20 20.57
C LEU A 110 -3.12 -7.56 19.58
N ARG A 111 -2.68 -6.60 18.74
CA ARG A 111 -1.57 -6.81 17.82
C ARG A 111 -0.27 -7.10 18.59
N GLN A 112 0.07 -6.22 19.53
CA GLN A 112 1.27 -6.38 20.32
C GLN A 112 1.22 -7.64 21.19
N LEU A 113 0.05 -7.97 21.79
CA LEU A 113 -0.15 -9.22 22.51
C LEU A 113 0.19 -10.45 21.67
N ALA A 114 -0.28 -10.48 20.41
CA ALA A 114 0.00 -11.57 19.48
C ALA A 114 1.51 -11.69 19.18
N LEU A 115 2.17 -10.56 18.94
CA LEU A 115 3.61 -10.52 18.68
C LEU A 115 4.42 -10.97 19.89
N VAL A 116 4.10 -10.49 21.09
CA VAL A 116 4.80 -10.93 22.32
C VAL A 116 4.59 -12.43 22.57
N PHE A 117 3.36 -12.94 22.40
CA PHE A 117 3.07 -14.36 22.60
C PHE A 117 3.84 -15.26 21.65
N ASP A 118 3.99 -14.83 20.38
CA ASP A 118 4.74 -15.56 19.36
C ASP A 118 6.26 -15.43 19.55
N TRP A 119 6.76 -14.22 19.77
CA TRP A 119 8.19 -13.92 19.79
C TRP A 119 8.88 -14.27 21.10
N CYS A 120 8.15 -14.26 22.22
CA CYS A 120 8.70 -14.61 23.53
C CYS A 120 8.32 -16.02 23.99
N ARG A 121 7.88 -16.88 23.08
CA ARG A 121 7.36 -18.22 23.39
C ARG A 121 8.32 -19.09 24.19
N ASP A 122 9.58 -19.05 23.85
CA ASP A 122 10.66 -19.85 24.45
C ASP A 122 10.96 -19.52 25.92
N ILE A 123 10.60 -18.32 26.38
CA ILE A 123 10.78 -17.87 27.77
C ILE A 123 9.47 -17.87 28.57
N LEU A 124 8.33 -18.21 27.96
CA LEU A 124 7.05 -18.32 28.69
C LEU A 124 6.99 -19.60 29.53
N SER A 125 6.67 -19.45 30.78
CA SER A 125 6.24 -20.61 31.60
C SER A 125 4.89 -21.14 31.07
N GLU A 126 4.56 -22.39 31.40
CA GLU A 126 3.28 -23.01 31.01
C GLU A 126 2.08 -22.20 31.54
N ALA A 127 2.16 -21.69 32.77
CA ALA A 127 1.11 -20.87 33.39
C ALA A 127 0.94 -19.52 32.63
N GLN A 128 2.04 -18.86 32.28
CA GLN A 128 2.02 -17.62 31.50
C GLN A 128 1.46 -17.86 30.11
N SER A 129 1.88 -18.94 29.45
CA SER A 129 1.39 -19.31 28.11
C SER A 129 -0.13 -19.52 28.12
N LYS A 130 -0.67 -20.29 29.10
CA LYS A 130 -2.12 -20.48 29.25
C LYS A 130 -2.86 -19.17 29.54
N THR A 131 -2.29 -18.30 30.37
CA THR A 131 -2.89 -16.99 30.69
C THR A 131 -2.96 -16.08 29.49
N LEU A 132 -1.86 -15.96 28.71
CA LEU A 132 -1.80 -15.14 27.55
C LEU A 132 -2.68 -15.69 26.40
N ALA A 133 -2.72 -17.01 26.20
CA ALA A 133 -3.62 -17.63 25.23
C ALA A 133 -5.09 -17.33 25.54
N ALA A 134 -5.49 -17.45 26.81
CA ALA A 134 -6.85 -17.09 27.24
C ALA A 134 -7.13 -15.58 27.09
N LYS A 135 -6.14 -14.72 27.31
CA LYS A 135 -6.26 -13.27 27.13
C LYS A 135 -6.44 -12.93 25.64
N LEU A 136 -5.61 -13.50 24.74
CA LEU A 136 -5.73 -13.35 23.29
C LEU A 136 -7.12 -13.77 22.80
N ALA A 137 -7.59 -14.96 23.19
CA ALA A 137 -8.90 -15.46 22.79
C ALA A 137 -10.05 -14.53 23.24
N ARG A 138 -9.98 -13.97 24.45
CA ARG A 138 -10.96 -12.98 24.93
C ARG A 138 -10.90 -11.67 24.14
N SER A 139 -9.70 -11.16 23.87
CA SER A 139 -9.52 -9.91 23.12
C SER A 139 -10.00 -10.03 21.67
N ILE A 140 -9.83 -11.19 21.04
CA ILE A 140 -10.43 -11.50 19.74
C ILE A 140 -11.96 -11.35 19.80
N GLN A 141 -12.61 -11.93 20.81
CA GLN A 141 -14.07 -11.84 20.97
C GLN A 141 -14.54 -10.40 21.19
N GLN A 142 -13.80 -9.60 21.95
CA GLN A 142 -14.14 -8.21 22.22
C GLN A 142 -14.08 -7.32 20.97
N THR A 143 -13.15 -7.61 20.07
CA THR A 143 -12.95 -6.84 18.81
C THR A 143 -13.70 -7.41 17.62
N ARG A 144 -14.49 -8.46 17.79
CA ARG A 144 -15.11 -9.23 16.70
C ARG A 144 -16.03 -8.42 15.79
N ARG A 145 -16.69 -7.38 16.32
CA ARG A 145 -17.61 -6.53 15.56
C ARG A 145 -16.92 -5.44 14.77
N ASP A 146 -15.66 -5.18 15.06
CA ASP A 146 -14.87 -4.18 14.35
C ASP A 146 -14.31 -4.81 13.07
N SER A 147 -14.78 -4.31 11.92
CA SER A 147 -14.37 -4.73 10.58
C SER A 147 -13.29 -3.84 9.96
N SER A 148 -12.73 -2.89 10.73
CA SER A 148 -11.61 -2.08 10.27
C SER A 148 -10.39 -2.95 9.90
N MET A 149 -9.61 -2.51 8.93
CA MET A 149 -8.39 -3.20 8.49
C MET A 149 -7.46 -3.52 9.67
N ALA A 150 -7.26 -2.56 10.57
CA ALA A 150 -6.42 -2.72 11.76
C ALA A 150 -6.96 -3.75 12.75
N ALA A 151 -8.29 -3.81 12.95
CA ALA A 151 -8.90 -4.79 13.84
C ALA A 151 -8.84 -6.21 13.26
N VAL A 152 -9.14 -6.36 11.96
CA VAL A 152 -9.04 -7.65 11.26
C VAL A 152 -7.59 -8.15 11.27
N ARG A 153 -6.61 -7.29 10.95
CA ARG A 153 -5.18 -7.59 11.08
C ARG A 153 -4.83 -8.11 12.47
N SER A 154 -5.28 -7.42 13.52
CA SER A 154 -4.93 -7.79 14.90
C SER A 154 -5.53 -9.16 15.31
N ARG A 155 -6.77 -9.46 14.88
CA ARG A 155 -7.38 -10.78 15.09
C ARG A 155 -6.66 -11.88 14.32
N LEU A 156 -6.28 -11.62 13.08
CA LEU A 156 -5.54 -12.58 12.25
C LEU A 156 -4.18 -12.92 12.88
N LEU A 157 -3.41 -11.91 13.30
CA LEU A 157 -2.16 -12.12 14.04
C LEU A 157 -2.37 -12.97 15.30
N ALA A 158 -3.39 -12.65 16.08
CA ALA A 158 -3.70 -13.39 17.30
C ALA A 158 -4.15 -14.84 17.01
N ALA A 159 -4.91 -15.06 15.95
CA ALA A 159 -5.30 -16.40 15.51
C ALA A 159 -4.08 -17.23 15.11
N VAL A 160 -3.17 -16.67 14.34
CA VAL A 160 -1.92 -17.35 13.95
C VAL A 160 -1.07 -17.65 15.19
N ALA A 161 -0.94 -16.69 16.13
CA ALA A 161 -0.20 -16.91 17.36
C ALA A 161 -0.77 -18.06 18.21
N LEU A 162 -2.09 -18.24 18.21
CA LEU A 162 -2.81 -19.28 18.97
C LEU A 162 -2.80 -20.65 18.30
N ALA A 163 -2.36 -20.79 17.07
CA ALA A 163 -2.29 -22.09 16.42
C ALA A 163 -1.38 -23.05 17.21
N GLY A 164 -1.88 -24.25 17.47
CA GLY A 164 -1.23 -25.23 18.35
C GLY A 164 -1.56 -25.07 19.84
N HIS A 165 -2.23 -23.99 20.27
CA HIS A 165 -2.69 -23.82 21.66
C HIS A 165 -4.20 -23.97 21.82
N LEU A 166 -4.98 -23.35 20.96
CA LEU A 166 -6.44 -23.35 20.96
C LEU A 166 -6.92 -23.49 19.50
N PRO A 167 -6.90 -24.70 18.93
CA PRO A 167 -7.08 -24.92 17.49
C PRO A 167 -8.42 -24.41 16.96
N GLU A 168 -9.48 -24.41 17.75
CA GLU A 168 -10.80 -23.90 17.36
C GLU A 168 -10.85 -22.38 17.13
N VAL A 169 -9.90 -21.61 17.68
CA VAL A 169 -9.86 -20.15 17.51
C VAL A 169 -9.30 -19.79 16.13
N PRO A 170 -8.13 -20.28 15.70
CA PRO A 170 -7.61 -20.08 14.38
C PRO A 170 -8.59 -20.46 13.26
N GLU A 171 -9.18 -21.65 13.32
CA GLU A 171 -10.12 -22.12 12.31
C GLU A 171 -11.29 -21.15 12.11
N ARG A 172 -11.91 -20.71 13.19
CA ARG A 172 -13.01 -19.74 13.13
C ARG A 172 -12.60 -18.38 12.62
N GLU A 173 -11.49 -17.83 13.10
CA GLU A 173 -11.01 -16.50 12.68
C GLU A 173 -10.55 -16.51 11.22
N TYR A 174 -10.00 -17.62 10.74
CA TYR A 174 -9.69 -17.80 9.33
C TYR A 174 -10.94 -17.80 8.44
N ALA A 175 -11.94 -18.57 8.81
CA ALA A 175 -13.20 -18.57 8.06
C ALA A 175 -13.81 -17.17 7.98
N GLN A 176 -13.75 -16.40 9.08
CA GLN A 176 -14.22 -15.01 9.11
C GLN A 176 -13.35 -14.07 8.28
N PHE A 177 -12.02 -14.21 8.35
CA PHE A 177 -11.10 -13.45 7.55
C PHE A 177 -11.32 -13.71 6.05
N HIS A 178 -11.43 -14.98 5.66
CA HIS A 178 -11.66 -15.37 4.27
C HIS A 178 -12.98 -14.79 3.75
N ALA A 179 -14.07 -14.93 4.51
CA ALA A 179 -15.37 -14.37 4.14
C ALA A 179 -15.33 -12.83 4.00
N TRP A 180 -14.61 -12.14 4.88
CA TRP A 180 -14.42 -10.69 4.81
C TRP A 180 -13.56 -10.29 3.61
N TRP A 181 -12.47 -11.01 3.36
CA TRP A 181 -11.59 -10.73 2.23
C TRP A 181 -12.30 -10.94 0.89
N GLU A 182 -12.83 -12.14 0.66
CA GLU A 182 -13.49 -12.50 -0.61
C GLU A 182 -14.82 -11.79 -0.83
N GLY A 183 -15.56 -11.51 0.24
CA GLY A 183 -16.89 -10.88 0.13
C GLY A 183 -16.88 -9.36 0.10
N GLN A 184 -15.85 -8.72 0.62
CA GLN A 184 -15.81 -7.26 0.77
C GLN A 184 -14.55 -6.62 0.22
N VAL A 185 -13.36 -7.10 0.63
CA VAL A 185 -12.10 -6.39 0.34
C VAL A 185 -11.68 -6.61 -1.12
N ALA A 186 -11.51 -7.85 -1.54
CA ALA A 186 -11.03 -8.16 -2.88
C ALA A 186 -11.94 -7.59 -3.99
N PRO A 187 -13.28 -7.76 -3.96
CA PRO A 187 -14.17 -7.11 -4.92
C PRO A 187 -14.10 -5.58 -4.83
N GLY A 188 -14.06 -5.05 -3.60
CA GLY A 188 -13.96 -3.61 -3.38
C GLY A 188 -12.70 -2.97 -3.96
N LEU A 189 -11.56 -3.64 -3.81
CA LEU A 189 -10.29 -3.22 -4.40
C LEU A 189 -10.28 -3.38 -5.92
N SER A 190 -10.80 -4.49 -6.45
CA SER A 190 -10.83 -4.77 -7.89
C SER A 190 -11.74 -3.82 -8.66
N GLU A 191 -12.81 -3.33 -8.04
CA GLU A 191 -13.81 -2.46 -8.65
C GLU A 191 -13.66 -0.98 -8.26
N GLY A 192 -12.62 -0.63 -7.49
CA GLY A 192 -12.38 0.75 -7.04
C GLY A 192 -13.45 1.28 -6.07
N ARG A 193 -14.18 0.39 -5.38
CA ARG A 193 -15.23 0.76 -4.43
C ARG A 193 -14.77 0.85 -2.98
N LEU A 194 -13.62 0.26 -2.67
CA LEU A 194 -13.03 0.26 -1.34
C LEU A 194 -11.62 0.88 -1.38
N PRO A 195 -11.49 2.20 -1.27
CA PRO A 195 -10.17 2.81 -1.12
C PRO A 195 -9.57 2.40 0.23
N VAL A 196 -8.29 2.02 0.22
CA VAL A 196 -7.54 1.81 1.46
C VAL A 196 -6.94 3.16 1.86
N ALA A 197 -7.35 3.65 3.01
CA ALA A 197 -6.78 4.88 3.55
C ALA A 197 -5.27 4.69 3.81
N ARG A 198 -4.48 5.74 3.58
CA ARG A 198 -3.03 5.64 3.67
C ARG A 198 -2.52 5.08 5.00
N TYR A 199 -3.15 5.44 6.10
CA TYR A 199 -2.80 4.93 7.43
C TYR A 199 -3.19 3.46 7.66
N ASP A 200 -4.08 2.89 6.84
CA ASP A 200 -4.45 1.48 6.88
C ASP A 200 -3.54 0.59 6.03
N VAL A 201 -2.73 1.18 5.16
CA VAL A 201 -1.82 0.42 4.28
C VAL A 201 -0.85 -0.44 5.08
N TYR A 202 -0.35 0.06 6.23
CA TYR A 202 0.51 -0.75 7.08
C TYR A 202 -0.20 -1.99 7.64
N ALA A 203 -1.45 -1.85 8.06
CA ALA A 203 -2.25 -2.99 8.52
C ALA A 203 -2.52 -4.00 7.39
N LEU A 204 -2.80 -3.50 6.18
CA LEU A 204 -2.93 -4.34 4.99
C LEU A 204 -1.64 -5.12 4.71
N MET A 205 -0.48 -4.46 4.79
CA MET A 205 0.81 -5.12 4.56
C MET A 205 1.09 -6.21 5.60
N GLU A 206 0.77 -5.98 6.88
CA GLU A 206 0.90 -7.04 7.90
C GLU A 206 -0.02 -8.23 7.61
N ILE A 207 -1.25 -8.01 7.13
CA ILE A 207 -2.15 -9.08 6.66
C ILE A 207 -1.49 -9.88 5.54
N LEU A 208 -0.99 -9.21 4.49
CA LEU A 208 -0.34 -9.86 3.36
C LEU A 208 0.84 -10.74 3.81
N HIS A 209 1.73 -10.21 4.65
CA HIS A 209 2.86 -10.97 5.19
C HIS A 209 2.40 -12.22 5.94
N VAL A 210 1.46 -12.05 6.86
CA VAL A 210 1.00 -13.16 7.72
C VAL A 210 0.30 -14.25 6.91
N VAL A 211 -0.55 -13.87 5.96
CA VAL A 211 -1.25 -14.84 5.10
C VAL A 211 -0.27 -15.58 4.20
N ARG A 212 0.63 -14.86 3.55
CA ARG A 212 1.63 -15.51 2.70
C ARG A 212 2.55 -16.45 3.49
N ASP A 213 3.08 -15.96 4.61
CA ASP A 213 4.13 -16.67 5.37
C ASP A 213 3.57 -17.85 6.18
N ASN A 214 2.27 -17.85 6.51
CA ASN A 214 1.65 -18.92 7.33
C ASN A 214 0.64 -19.78 6.57
N LEU A 215 0.02 -19.26 5.49
CA LEU A 215 -1.00 -19.96 4.70
C LEU A 215 -0.56 -20.27 3.28
N ASN A 216 0.61 -19.77 2.87
CA ASN A 216 1.13 -19.89 1.52
C ASN A 216 0.16 -19.37 0.44
N MET A 217 -0.55 -18.27 0.74
CA MET A 217 -1.49 -17.61 -0.16
C MET A 217 -1.01 -16.20 -0.47
N ASP A 218 -1.04 -15.79 -1.74
CA ASP A 218 -0.80 -14.40 -2.12
C ASP A 218 -2.13 -13.70 -2.40
N LEU A 219 -2.55 -12.85 -1.47
CA LEU A 219 -3.81 -12.12 -1.58
C LEU A 219 -3.82 -11.08 -2.70
N ARG A 220 -2.64 -10.72 -3.26
CA ARG A 220 -2.55 -9.74 -4.35
C ARG A 220 -3.19 -10.24 -5.64
N ASP A 221 -3.26 -11.56 -5.83
CA ASP A 221 -3.89 -12.17 -7.01
C ASP A 221 -5.39 -11.84 -7.11
N SER A 222 -6.03 -11.48 -6.01
CA SER A 222 -7.45 -11.11 -5.98
C SER A 222 -7.74 -9.68 -6.43
N ALA A 223 -6.74 -8.78 -6.45
CA ALA A 223 -6.87 -7.39 -6.90
C ALA A 223 -5.55 -6.89 -7.54
N PRO A 224 -5.10 -7.51 -8.66
CA PRO A 224 -3.75 -7.33 -9.20
C PRO A 224 -3.46 -5.88 -9.59
N ARG A 225 -4.42 -5.14 -10.15
CA ARG A 225 -4.25 -3.74 -10.54
C ARG A 225 -3.98 -2.86 -9.32
N PHE A 226 -4.79 -2.97 -8.26
CA PHE A 226 -4.59 -2.22 -7.03
C PHE A 226 -3.18 -2.42 -6.46
N PHE A 227 -2.73 -3.67 -6.38
CA PHE A 227 -1.41 -3.98 -5.81
C PHE A 227 -0.24 -3.61 -6.73
N SER A 228 -0.42 -3.62 -8.06
CA SER A 228 0.61 -3.16 -8.99
C SER A 228 0.87 -1.66 -8.86
N ASP A 229 -0.19 -0.88 -8.66
CA ASP A 229 -0.13 0.58 -8.64
C ASP A 229 0.20 1.14 -7.25
N LEU A 230 -0.01 0.34 -6.20
CA LEU A 230 0.10 0.77 -4.80
C LEU A 230 1.44 1.45 -4.48
N ALA A 231 2.57 0.89 -4.94
CA ALA A 231 3.89 1.48 -4.69
C ALA A 231 4.03 2.88 -5.32
N THR A 232 3.54 3.06 -6.54
CA THR A 232 3.56 4.33 -7.26
C THR A 232 2.63 5.35 -6.61
N VAL A 233 1.43 4.93 -6.19
CA VAL A 233 0.52 5.76 -5.41
C VAL A 233 1.19 6.25 -4.12
N GLN A 234 1.89 5.36 -3.40
CA GLN A 234 2.60 5.73 -2.17
C GLN A 234 3.64 6.83 -2.42
N ILE A 235 4.47 6.71 -3.47
CA ILE A 235 5.53 7.68 -3.76
C ILE A 235 4.94 9.02 -4.21
N LEU A 236 3.96 9.02 -5.12
CA LEU A 236 3.42 10.23 -5.72
C LEU A 236 2.49 11.01 -4.80
N SER A 237 1.92 10.37 -3.79
CA SER A 237 1.05 11.04 -2.82
C SER A 237 1.80 11.62 -1.61
N TYR A 238 3.09 11.94 -1.73
CA TYR A 238 3.84 12.78 -0.80
C TYR A 238 3.95 14.21 -1.30
N TYR A 239 3.89 15.17 -0.37
CA TYR A 239 4.32 16.53 -0.71
C TYR A 239 5.81 16.55 -1.06
N PRO A 240 6.24 17.42 -1.99
CA PRO A 240 7.63 17.47 -2.42
C PRO A 240 8.64 17.78 -1.31
N ALA A 241 8.38 18.79 -0.50
CA ALA A 241 9.28 19.21 0.56
C ALA A 241 9.18 18.33 1.81
N THR A 242 10.26 18.26 2.55
CA THR A 242 10.32 17.62 3.85
C THR A 242 9.80 18.56 4.94
N TYR A 243 9.31 17.98 6.04
CA TYR A 243 8.92 18.71 7.24
C TYR A 243 10.01 18.55 8.30
N PRO A 244 10.66 19.63 8.75
CA PRO A 244 11.69 19.55 9.78
C PRO A 244 11.06 19.32 11.16
N ALA A 245 11.48 18.27 11.84
CA ALA A 245 11.16 17.99 13.23
C ALA A 245 12.46 17.84 14.03
N GLY A 246 12.37 17.94 15.37
CA GLY A 246 13.56 17.89 16.23
C GLY A 246 14.40 16.59 16.10
N GLU A 247 13.80 15.51 15.66
CA GLU A 247 14.41 14.19 15.57
C GLU A 247 14.83 13.82 14.14
N ASN A 248 14.12 14.33 13.13
CA ASN A 248 14.28 13.95 11.72
C ASN A 248 13.58 14.95 10.80
N GLU A 249 13.93 14.89 9.52
CA GLU A 249 13.16 15.49 8.44
C GLU A 249 12.16 14.46 7.92
N TYR A 250 10.88 14.75 8.04
CA TYR A 250 9.83 13.83 7.63
C TYR A 250 9.30 14.18 6.24
N ARG A 251 9.17 13.20 5.37
CA ARG A 251 8.31 13.34 4.20
C ARG A 251 6.87 13.15 4.63
N ILE A 252 6.04 14.12 4.33
CA ILE A 252 4.65 14.13 4.76
C ILE A 252 3.76 13.66 3.62
N PRO A 253 3.02 12.55 3.81
CA PRO A 253 2.01 12.14 2.85
C PRO A 253 0.85 13.14 2.81
N ALA A 254 0.30 13.36 1.62
CA ALA A 254 -0.87 14.19 1.44
C ALA A 254 -2.06 13.63 2.24
N THR A 255 -2.78 14.52 2.91
CA THR A 255 -3.93 14.19 3.74
C THR A 255 -5.08 15.12 3.42
N LEU A 256 -6.31 14.65 3.63
CA LEU A 256 -7.48 15.53 3.61
C LEU A 256 -7.32 16.63 4.67
N HIS A 257 -7.62 17.86 4.30
CA HIS A 257 -7.56 19.03 5.17
C HIS A 257 -6.18 19.17 5.86
N PRO A 258 -5.14 19.49 5.09
CA PRO A 258 -3.79 19.61 5.62
C PRO A 258 -3.72 20.65 6.74
N THR A 259 -3.00 20.31 7.80
CA THR A 259 -2.78 21.20 8.95
C THR A 259 -1.35 21.72 8.93
N SER A 260 -1.10 22.85 9.58
CA SER A 260 0.26 23.43 9.72
C SER A 260 1.21 22.51 10.49
N GLU A 261 0.68 21.67 11.38
CA GLU A 261 1.45 20.66 12.12
C GLU A 261 1.00 19.26 11.65
N PRO A 262 1.82 18.56 10.87
CA PRO A 262 1.48 17.23 10.38
C PRO A 262 1.54 16.17 11.48
N ASP A 263 0.73 15.11 11.31
CA ASP A 263 0.77 13.94 12.18
C ASP A 263 2.00 13.07 11.85
N LEU A 264 3.10 13.28 12.59
CA LEU A 264 4.35 12.56 12.39
C LEU A 264 4.22 11.05 12.66
N ARG A 265 3.29 10.62 13.51
CA ARG A 265 3.02 9.21 13.74
C ARG A 265 2.41 8.55 12.51
N ARG A 266 1.46 9.22 11.85
CA ARG A 266 0.91 8.76 10.57
C ARG A 266 1.98 8.73 9.47
N ALA A 267 2.85 9.74 9.41
CA ALA A 267 3.97 9.76 8.48
C ALA A 267 4.92 8.56 8.71
N ALA A 268 5.25 8.26 9.96
CA ALA A 268 6.06 7.10 10.32
C ALA A 268 5.39 5.76 9.96
N LEU A 269 4.07 5.62 10.19
CA LEU A 269 3.32 4.42 9.77
C LEU A 269 3.26 4.26 8.25
N SER A 270 3.14 5.36 7.52
CA SER A 270 3.20 5.35 6.06
C SER A 270 4.56 4.84 5.56
N ARG A 271 5.65 5.33 6.17
CA ARG A 271 7.00 4.85 5.90
C ARG A 271 7.17 3.37 6.26
N ALA A 272 6.63 2.92 7.39
CA ALA A 272 6.64 1.51 7.79
C ALA A 272 5.90 0.62 6.78
N ALA A 273 4.78 1.11 6.22
CA ALA A 273 4.07 0.43 5.15
C ALA A 273 4.95 0.25 3.91
N GLU A 274 5.62 1.30 3.49
CA GLU A 274 6.51 1.30 2.33
C GLU A 274 7.70 0.34 2.51
N LEU A 275 8.35 0.38 3.65
CA LEU A 275 9.42 -0.57 4.00
C LEU A 275 8.93 -2.02 3.99
N SER A 276 7.72 -2.27 4.51
CA SER A 276 7.11 -3.61 4.51
C SER A 276 6.68 -4.07 3.11
N MET A 277 6.26 -3.15 2.22
CA MET A 277 5.98 -3.44 0.80
C MET A 277 7.24 -3.93 0.07
N VAL A 278 8.35 -3.23 0.22
CA VAL A 278 9.65 -3.66 -0.33
C VAL A 278 10.06 -5.02 0.23
N ALA A 279 9.85 -5.24 1.52
CA ALA A 279 10.16 -6.51 2.18
C ALA A 279 9.26 -7.67 1.72
N TYR A 280 8.04 -7.36 1.27
CA TYR A 280 7.10 -8.35 0.77
C TYR A 280 7.51 -8.88 -0.60
N ASP A 281 7.80 -8.00 -1.56
CA ASP A 281 8.19 -8.38 -2.91
C ASP A 281 9.29 -7.45 -3.44
N SER A 282 10.50 -7.78 -3.10
CA SER A 282 11.68 -6.98 -3.43
C SER A 282 12.08 -6.96 -4.90
N ASN A 283 11.48 -7.82 -5.72
CA ASN A 283 11.80 -7.93 -7.14
C ASN A 283 10.77 -7.23 -8.04
N ALA A 284 9.60 -6.88 -7.51
CA ALA A 284 8.63 -6.13 -8.27
C ALA A 284 9.17 -4.74 -8.67
N PRO A 285 8.95 -4.28 -9.92
CA PRO A 285 9.48 -2.98 -10.38
C PRO A 285 9.07 -1.80 -9.49
N GLY A 286 7.80 -1.76 -9.06
CA GLY A 286 7.32 -0.74 -8.13
C GLY A 286 8.03 -0.77 -6.78
N SER A 287 8.29 -1.96 -6.23
CA SER A 287 9.06 -2.12 -4.99
C SER A 287 10.52 -1.70 -5.14
N GLN A 288 11.12 -1.89 -6.32
CA GLN A 288 12.50 -1.43 -6.57
C GLN A 288 12.58 0.10 -6.67
N LEU A 289 11.59 0.76 -7.30
CA LEU A 289 11.50 2.23 -7.30
C LEU A 289 11.26 2.76 -5.88
N LEU A 290 10.37 2.12 -5.14
CA LEU A 290 10.09 2.45 -3.75
C LEU A 290 11.32 2.27 -2.86
N GLN A 291 12.11 1.20 -3.07
CA GLN A 291 13.39 1.01 -2.38
C GLN A 291 14.37 2.15 -2.68
N GLY A 292 14.49 2.58 -3.95
CA GLY A 292 15.32 3.73 -4.31
C GLY A 292 14.88 5.02 -3.63
N TRP A 293 13.58 5.26 -3.53
CA TRP A 293 12.97 6.36 -2.79
C TRP A 293 13.32 6.32 -1.31
N LEU A 294 13.15 5.16 -0.66
CA LEU A 294 13.46 4.96 0.75
C LEU A 294 14.96 5.12 1.04
N MET A 295 15.83 4.64 0.15
CA MET A 295 17.30 4.79 0.28
C MET A 295 17.73 6.25 0.20
N ASN A 296 17.04 7.10 -0.56
CA ASN A 296 17.34 8.53 -0.63
C ASN A 296 17.23 9.22 0.74
N ASP A 297 16.31 8.77 1.58
CA ASP A 297 16.17 9.26 2.95
C ASP A 297 17.03 8.47 3.97
N ASN A 298 17.95 7.61 3.50
CA ASN A 298 18.76 6.72 4.34
C ASN A 298 17.96 5.82 5.29
N PHE A 299 16.71 5.54 5.00
CA PHE A 299 15.76 4.77 5.84
C PHE A 299 15.57 5.36 7.25
N LEU A 300 15.64 6.66 7.41
CA LEU A 300 15.62 7.25 8.74
C LEU A 300 14.20 7.41 9.28
N LEU A 301 13.80 6.45 10.12
CA LEU A 301 12.69 6.63 11.07
C LEU A 301 13.29 6.74 12.46
N ARG A 302 13.48 7.93 12.94
CA ARG A 302 14.02 8.20 14.28
C ARG A 302 12.91 8.24 15.32
N GLY A 303 13.32 8.33 16.58
CA GLY A 303 12.40 8.39 17.71
C GLY A 303 11.87 7.03 18.13
N THR A 304 11.25 7.04 19.30
CA THR A 304 10.79 5.81 19.99
C THR A 304 9.67 5.08 19.27
N PHE A 305 8.91 5.75 18.41
CA PHE A 305 7.85 5.12 17.61
C PHE A 305 8.40 4.53 16.31
N GLY A 306 9.17 5.30 15.54
CA GLY A 306 9.57 4.91 14.18
C GLY A 306 10.72 3.89 14.14
N THR A 307 11.68 4.01 15.04
CA THR A 307 12.91 3.19 15.03
C THR A 307 12.65 1.67 15.05
N PRO A 308 11.73 1.11 15.87
CA PRO A 308 11.45 -0.33 15.83
C PRO A 308 10.87 -0.81 14.50
N TYR A 309 10.05 0.02 13.85
CA TYR A 309 9.47 -0.30 12.56
C TYR A 309 10.52 -0.30 11.44
N GLU A 310 11.39 0.72 11.43
CA GLU A 310 12.49 0.77 10.48
C GLU A 310 13.43 -0.42 10.67
N PHE A 311 13.80 -0.71 11.93
CA PHE A 311 14.66 -1.84 12.22
C PHE A 311 14.04 -3.17 11.76
N LEU A 312 12.73 -3.37 12.01
CA LEU A 312 12.03 -4.58 11.57
C LEU A 312 12.03 -4.74 10.04
N TRP A 313 11.76 -3.67 9.29
CA TRP A 313 11.40 -3.80 7.87
C TRP A 313 12.49 -3.40 6.88
N ALA A 314 13.33 -2.42 7.18
CA ALA A 314 14.32 -1.94 6.25
C ALA A 314 15.35 -3.02 5.85
N ASN A 315 15.76 -3.00 4.58
CA ASN A 315 16.82 -3.85 4.06
C ASN A 315 17.82 -3.00 3.25
N PRO A 316 18.87 -2.47 3.87
CA PRO A 316 19.83 -1.62 3.18
C PRO A 316 20.73 -2.36 2.21
N TYR A 317 20.72 -3.70 2.25
CA TYR A 317 21.55 -4.51 1.36
C TYR A 317 20.85 -4.81 0.03
N GLN A 318 19.58 -4.43 -0.08
CA GLN A 318 18.82 -4.58 -1.30
C GLN A 318 19.00 -3.34 -2.17
N PRO A 319 19.45 -3.48 -3.43
CA PRO A 319 19.50 -2.34 -4.34
C PRO A 319 18.10 -1.90 -4.70
N GLY A 320 17.92 -0.58 -4.94
CA GLY A 320 16.73 0.01 -5.52
C GLY A 320 17.03 0.58 -6.91
N LEU A 321 16.00 0.76 -7.72
CA LEU A 321 16.06 1.56 -8.92
C LEU A 321 16.02 3.05 -8.54
N SER A 322 16.60 3.91 -9.36
CA SER A 322 16.48 5.34 -9.15
C SER A 322 15.00 5.76 -9.21
N PHE A 323 14.48 6.34 -8.15
CA PHE A 323 13.10 6.82 -8.10
C PHE A 323 12.84 8.00 -9.07
N HIS A 324 13.88 8.67 -9.57
CA HIS A 324 13.76 9.64 -10.66
C HIS A 324 13.24 9.02 -11.97
N GLN A 325 13.24 7.68 -12.09
CA GLN A 325 12.61 6.96 -13.20
C GLN A 325 11.12 6.68 -12.96
N ALA A 326 10.60 6.95 -11.77
CA ALA A 326 9.18 6.83 -11.51
C ALA A 326 8.40 7.90 -12.31
N PRO A 327 7.16 7.63 -12.70
CA PRO A 327 6.34 8.60 -13.41
C PRO A 327 6.13 9.85 -12.58
N LEU A 328 6.06 11.02 -13.24
CA LEU A 328 5.69 12.29 -12.59
C LEU A 328 4.17 12.50 -12.57
N VAL A 329 3.43 11.69 -13.31
CA VAL A 329 1.98 11.74 -13.42
C VAL A 329 1.42 10.34 -13.19
N LEU A 330 0.43 10.24 -12.32
CA LEU A 330 -0.35 9.02 -12.11
C LEU A 330 -1.84 9.36 -12.09
N HIS A 331 -2.57 8.81 -13.04
CA HIS A 331 -4.02 8.80 -13.03
C HIS A 331 -4.49 7.39 -12.66
N ASP A 332 -4.95 7.24 -11.44
CA ASP A 332 -5.60 6.03 -10.92
C ASP A 332 -7.11 6.15 -11.13
N ASP A 333 -7.56 5.85 -12.35
CA ASP A 333 -8.97 5.93 -12.76
C ASP A 333 -9.87 4.93 -12.02
N LEU A 334 -9.26 3.86 -11.46
CA LEU A 334 -9.98 2.87 -10.67
C LEU A 334 -10.56 3.50 -9.38
N PHE A 335 -9.75 4.30 -8.67
CA PHE A 335 -10.14 4.99 -7.44
C PHE A 335 -10.42 6.48 -7.63
N GLY A 336 -10.29 7.01 -8.85
CA GLY A 336 -10.52 8.41 -9.16
C GLY A 336 -9.51 9.33 -8.51
N ARG A 337 -8.22 9.03 -8.69
CA ARG A 337 -7.11 9.80 -8.11
C ARG A 337 -6.15 10.27 -9.19
N LEU A 338 -5.67 11.49 -9.06
CA LEU A 338 -4.65 12.06 -9.93
C LEU A 338 -3.55 12.70 -9.10
N PHE A 339 -2.32 12.29 -9.34
CA PHE A 339 -1.15 12.90 -8.75
C PHE A 339 -0.22 13.38 -9.86
N VAL A 340 0.22 14.63 -9.77
CA VAL A 340 1.12 15.25 -10.73
C VAL A 340 2.24 15.96 -10.00
N ARG A 341 3.48 15.77 -10.45
CA ARG A 341 4.67 16.49 -9.96
C ARG A 341 5.38 17.17 -11.13
N SER A 342 5.91 18.36 -10.89
CA SER A 342 6.75 19.03 -11.89
C SER A 342 8.13 18.37 -12.02
N SER A 343 8.68 17.86 -10.91
CA SER A 343 9.94 17.13 -10.84
C SER A 343 10.03 16.29 -9.56
N TRP A 344 11.17 15.62 -9.33
CA TRP A 344 11.45 14.90 -8.09
C TRP A 344 12.21 15.74 -7.05
N GLU A 345 12.49 17.00 -7.35
CA GLU A 345 13.16 17.92 -6.42
C GLU A 345 12.22 18.35 -5.29
N GLU A 346 12.79 18.81 -4.17
CA GLU A 346 12.01 19.32 -3.03
C GLU A 346 11.29 20.62 -3.31
N SER A 347 11.79 21.41 -4.27
CA SER A 347 11.18 22.64 -4.77
C SER A 347 10.11 22.42 -5.82
N ALA A 348 9.76 21.16 -6.13
CA ALA A 348 8.77 20.85 -7.15
C ALA A 348 7.38 21.36 -6.76
N SER A 349 6.59 21.73 -7.75
CA SER A 349 5.14 21.86 -7.59
C SER A 349 4.48 20.48 -7.68
N TRP A 350 3.40 20.29 -6.94
CA TRP A 350 2.63 19.06 -6.90
C TRP A 350 1.14 19.32 -6.86
N LEU A 351 0.37 18.53 -7.57
CA LEU A 351 -1.09 18.53 -7.51
C LEU A 351 -1.59 17.14 -7.14
N GLY A 352 -2.53 17.08 -6.22
CA GLY A 352 -3.26 15.87 -5.85
C GLY A 352 -4.76 16.07 -5.93
N CYS A 353 -5.44 15.19 -6.69
CA CYS A 353 -6.87 15.05 -6.67
C CYS A 353 -7.18 13.66 -6.11
N PHE A 354 -7.74 13.57 -4.91
CA PHE A 354 -7.99 12.31 -4.22
C PHE A 354 -9.09 12.46 -3.16
N ASP A 355 -9.89 11.44 -3.01
CA ASP A 355 -10.95 11.34 -1.99
C ASP A 355 -11.90 12.56 -1.95
N GLY A 356 -12.10 13.23 -3.11
CA GLY A 356 -12.94 14.43 -3.25
C GLY A 356 -12.24 15.75 -2.97
N ASP A 357 -10.97 15.74 -2.64
CA ASP A 357 -10.14 16.92 -2.38
C ASP A 357 -9.22 17.22 -3.57
N LEU A 358 -8.93 18.49 -3.80
CA LEU A 358 -8.00 18.96 -4.82
C LEU A 358 -7.00 19.92 -4.18
N GLN A 359 -5.74 19.53 -4.14
CA GLN A 359 -4.68 20.26 -3.50
C GLN A 359 -3.57 20.63 -4.48
N LEU A 360 -3.04 21.83 -4.35
CA LEU A 360 -1.84 22.30 -5.03
C LEU A 360 -0.77 22.61 -3.98
N PHE A 361 0.41 22.04 -4.17
CA PHE A 361 1.60 22.38 -3.39
C PHE A 361 2.54 23.20 -4.25
N GLU A 362 2.84 24.41 -3.82
CA GLU A 362 3.80 25.32 -4.43
C GLU A 362 4.51 26.12 -3.36
N ASP A 363 5.78 26.42 -3.55
CA ASP A 363 6.60 27.24 -2.64
C ASP A 363 6.54 26.79 -1.16
N GLY A 364 6.46 25.48 -0.94
CA GLY A 364 6.41 24.90 0.41
C GLY A 364 5.05 24.99 1.09
N GLN A 365 4.00 25.40 0.39
CA GLN A 365 2.65 25.55 0.94
C GLN A 365 1.63 24.70 0.18
N VAL A 366 0.64 24.20 0.92
CA VAL A 366 -0.51 23.49 0.36
C VAL A 366 -1.69 24.44 0.28
N THR A 367 -2.31 24.51 -0.91
CA THR A 367 -3.55 25.25 -1.15
C THR A 367 -4.63 24.29 -1.61
N GLU A 368 -5.78 24.28 -0.92
CA GLU A 368 -6.97 23.57 -1.39
C GLU A 368 -7.61 24.36 -2.54
N LEU A 369 -7.80 23.70 -3.68
CA LEU A 369 -8.39 24.30 -4.87
C LEU A 369 -9.87 23.88 -4.99
N ASN A 370 -10.70 24.83 -5.44
CA ASN A 370 -12.08 24.50 -5.81
C ASN A 370 -12.22 24.44 -7.34
N PRO A 371 -12.40 23.24 -7.94
CA PRO A 371 -12.47 23.10 -9.37
C PRO A 371 -13.72 23.75 -10.01
N HIS A 372 -14.67 24.24 -9.19
CA HIS A 372 -15.88 24.93 -9.64
C HIS A 372 -15.78 26.46 -9.57
N LEU A 373 -14.64 27.02 -9.17
CA LEU A 373 -14.42 28.47 -9.05
C LEU A 373 -13.55 29.07 -10.18
N GLY A 374 -13.55 28.50 -11.38
CA GLY A 374 -13.04 29.19 -12.57
C GLY A 374 -11.54 29.58 -12.52
N ALA A 375 -10.67 28.64 -12.17
CA ALA A 375 -9.23 28.85 -12.25
C ALA A 375 -8.72 28.74 -13.68
N ALA A 376 -7.65 29.45 -14.06
CA ALA A 376 -7.01 29.27 -15.37
C ALA A 376 -6.47 27.84 -15.52
N PRO A 377 -6.33 27.32 -16.76
CA PRO A 377 -5.63 26.06 -16.99
C PRO A 377 -4.26 26.07 -16.28
N LEU A 378 -3.95 24.98 -15.59
CA LEU A 378 -2.70 24.85 -14.85
C LEU A 378 -1.77 23.92 -15.64
N GLN A 379 -0.62 24.47 -16.07
CA GLN A 379 0.48 23.69 -16.59
C GLN A 379 1.36 23.25 -15.41
N LEU A 380 1.48 21.96 -15.19
CA LEU A 380 2.29 21.42 -14.11
C LEU A 380 3.20 20.30 -14.62
N GLY A 381 4.48 20.63 -14.74
CA GLY A 381 5.45 19.73 -15.34
C GLY A 381 5.06 19.33 -16.76
N ARG A 382 4.71 18.07 -16.94
CA ARG A 382 4.30 17.51 -18.24
C ARG A 382 2.79 17.28 -18.35
N ALA A 383 1.99 17.87 -17.48
CA ALA A 383 0.54 17.69 -17.51
C ALA A 383 -0.18 19.04 -17.55
N VAL A 384 -1.32 19.06 -18.23
CA VAL A 384 -2.24 20.19 -18.27
C VAL A 384 -3.50 19.84 -17.49
N ILE A 385 -3.86 20.67 -16.52
CA ILE A 385 -5.04 20.49 -15.68
C ILE A 385 -6.08 21.54 -16.04
N LEU A 386 -7.25 21.09 -16.40
CA LEU A 386 -8.43 21.89 -16.69
C LEU A 386 -9.46 21.71 -15.56
N PHE A 387 -10.22 22.75 -15.28
CA PHE A 387 -11.17 22.73 -14.16
C PHE A 387 -12.62 22.70 -14.66
N ALA A 388 -13.48 21.94 -14.00
CA ALA A 388 -14.88 21.73 -14.39
C ALA A 388 -15.71 23.01 -14.49
N ALA A 389 -15.29 24.10 -13.83
CA ALA A 389 -15.97 25.40 -13.88
C ALA A 389 -16.05 26.02 -15.27
N TYR A 390 -15.25 25.56 -16.22
CA TYR A 390 -15.26 26.11 -17.55
C TYR A 390 -16.45 25.59 -18.38
N THR A 391 -17.35 26.50 -18.71
CA THR A 391 -18.50 26.22 -19.58
C THR A 391 -18.29 26.71 -21.02
N GLN A 392 -17.21 27.48 -21.25
CA GLN A 392 -16.87 28.04 -22.56
C GLN A 392 -15.69 27.27 -23.16
N LYS A 393 -15.48 27.45 -24.45
CA LYS A 393 -14.34 26.87 -25.16
C LYS A 393 -13.03 27.41 -24.60
N LEU A 394 -12.18 26.50 -24.16
CA LEU A 394 -10.81 26.81 -23.70
C LEU A 394 -9.84 26.57 -24.84
N LYS A 395 -8.83 27.43 -24.89
CA LYS A 395 -7.66 27.22 -25.73
C LYS A 395 -6.53 26.66 -24.88
N VAL A 396 -6.06 25.50 -25.25
CA VAL A 396 -5.04 24.76 -24.54
C VAL A 396 -3.86 24.53 -25.47
N ALA A 397 -2.66 24.89 -25.00
CA ALA A 397 -1.44 24.48 -25.67
C ALA A 397 -1.04 23.10 -25.15
N VAL A 398 -0.78 22.17 -26.04
CA VAL A 398 -0.31 20.83 -25.71
C VAL A 398 1.00 20.60 -26.44
N GLU A 399 2.09 20.55 -25.72
CA GLU A 399 3.42 20.29 -26.25
C GLU A 399 3.78 18.81 -26.10
N GLY A 400 3.99 18.13 -27.23
CA GLY A 400 4.35 16.70 -27.21
C GLY A 400 3.26 15.80 -26.63
N ASP A 401 3.66 14.71 -25.94
CA ASP A 401 2.77 13.70 -25.36
C ASP A 401 2.30 14.09 -23.93
N GLU A 402 1.93 15.36 -23.73
CA GLU A 402 1.48 15.85 -22.43
C GLU A 402 0.05 15.39 -22.14
N PRO A 403 -0.20 14.67 -21.03
CA PRO A 403 -1.55 14.28 -20.66
C PRO A 403 -2.36 15.50 -20.21
N VAL A 404 -3.60 15.58 -20.68
CA VAL A 404 -4.54 16.64 -20.31
C VAL A 404 -5.66 16.04 -19.46
N PHE A 405 -5.96 16.68 -18.34
CA PHE A 405 -7.01 16.22 -17.43
C PHE A 405 -8.03 17.32 -17.16
N VAL A 406 -9.30 16.95 -17.10
CA VAL A 406 -10.36 17.81 -16.54
C VAL A 406 -10.70 17.26 -15.16
N VAL A 407 -10.62 18.10 -14.12
CA VAL A 407 -10.90 17.72 -12.73
C VAL A 407 -12.14 18.45 -12.20
N GLY A 408 -12.84 17.80 -11.24
CA GLY A 408 -14.03 18.33 -10.61
C GLY A 408 -15.32 18.11 -11.40
N LEU A 409 -15.33 17.19 -12.36
CA LEU A 409 -16.53 16.74 -13.05
C LEU A 409 -17.40 15.88 -12.11
N LYS A 410 -18.65 15.63 -12.48
CA LYS A 410 -19.47 14.65 -11.78
C LYS A 410 -18.87 13.26 -11.95
N PRO A 411 -18.67 12.47 -10.89
CA PRO A 411 -18.14 11.13 -10.99
C PRO A 411 -18.99 10.21 -11.87
N ARG A 412 -18.30 9.39 -12.69
CA ARG A 412 -18.92 8.35 -13.54
C ARG A 412 -20.01 8.86 -14.47
N GLN A 413 -19.84 10.09 -14.96
CA GLN A 413 -20.76 10.76 -15.87
C GLN A 413 -20.20 10.81 -17.28
N ASN A 414 -21.04 10.65 -18.31
CA ASN A 414 -20.67 10.81 -19.71
C ASN A 414 -20.65 12.28 -20.10
N TYR A 415 -19.61 12.65 -20.83
CA TYR A 415 -19.39 13.97 -21.38
C TYR A 415 -19.18 13.90 -22.89
N LEU A 416 -19.70 14.86 -23.60
CA LEU A 416 -19.39 15.11 -24.99
C LEU A 416 -18.29 16.15 -25.07
N ILE A 417 -17.14 15.77 -25.63
CA ILE A 417 -15.97 16.60 -25.77
C ILE A 417 -15.93 17.11 -27.22
N GLU A 418 -15.84 18.42 -27.37
CA GLU A 418 -15.71 19.10 -28.64
C GLU A 418 -14.27 19.62 -28.76
N VAL A 419 -13.56 19.22 -29.83
CA VAL A 419 -12.18 19.61 -30.11
C VAL A 419 -12.17 20.40 -31.39
N ASP A 420 -11.67 21.64 -31.38
CA ASP A 420 -11.51 22.56 -32.49
C ASP A 420 -12.79 22.82 -33.33
N ASP A 421 -13.98 22.68 -32.74
CA ASP A 421 -15.30 22.78 -33.40
C ASP A 421 -15.58 21.69 -34.48
N GLU A 422 -14.71 20.68 -34.59
CA GLU A 422 -14.79 19.69 -35.67
C GLU A 422 -15.01 18.27 -35.17
N GLU A 423 -14.43 17.93 -34.02
CA GLU A 423 -14.47 16.57 -33.48
C GLU A 423 -15.34 16.52 -32.23
N LEU A 424 -16.22 15.53 -32.19
CA LEU A 424 -17.05 15.22 -31.03
C LEU A 424 -16.73 13.82 -30.54
N VAL A 425 -16.14 13.76 -29.35
CA VAL A 425 -15.78 12.50 -28.69
C VAL A 425 -16.62 12.33 -27.43
N GLU A 426 -17.22 11.17 -27.24
CA GLU A 426 -17.87 10.82 -26.01
C GLU A 426 -16.89 10.13 -25.07
N ALA A 427 -16.77 10.62 -23.82
CA ALA A 427 -15.91 10.06 -22.82
C ALA A 427 -16.54 10.15 -21.43
N SER A 428 -16.15 9.26 -20.53
CA SER A 428 -16.71 9.19 -19.17
C SER A 428 -15.66 9.63 -18.16
N SER A 429 -16.09 10.44 -17.18
CA SER A 429 -15.27 10.71 -16.01
C SER A 429 -15.16 9.47 -15.14
N ASP A 430 -14.06 9.36 -14.41
CA ASP A 430 -13.80 8.29 -13.46
C ASP A 430 -14.57 8.43 -12.12
N ALA A 431 -14.21 7.61 -11.13
CA ALA A 431 -14.81 7.60 -9.80
C ALA A 431 -14.58 8.91 -9.02
N GLY A 432 -13.52 9.67 -9.31
CA GLY A 432 -13.17 10.96 -8.70
C GLY A 432 -13.66 12.18 -9.48
N GLY A 433 -14.36 11.97 -10.62
CA GLY A 433 -14.75 13.08 -11.49
C GLY A 433 -13.57 13.64 -12.29
N ILE A 434 -12.60 12.79 -12.62
CA ILE A 434 -11.44 13.12 -13.46
C ILE A 434 -11.68 12.54 -14.84
N LEU A 435 -11.37 13.32 -15.89
CA LEU A 435 -11.45 12.91 -17.27
C LEU A 435 -10.10 13.15 -17.96
N ALA A 436 -9.46 12.09 -18.42
CA ALA A 436 -8.29 12.20 -19.28
C ALA A 436 -8.72 12.51 -20.72
N LEU A 437 -8.08 13.50 -21.33
CA LEU A 437 -8.34 13.93 -22.70
C LEU A 437 -7.15 13.55 -23.58
N ASP A 438 -7.45 12.93 -24.72
CA ASP A 438 -6.50 12.74 -25.80
C ASP A 438 -6.67 13.88 -26.80
N LEU A 439 -5.76 14.84 -26.77
CA LEU A 439 -5.84 16.05 -27.61
C LEU A 439 -4.75 16.04 -28.67
N PRO A 440 -5.03 16.61 -29.87
CA PRO A 440 -4.02 16.71 -30.89
C PRO A 440 -2.86 17.63 -30.47
N HIS A 441 -1.63 17.24 -30.78
CA HIS A 441 -0.41 17.98 -30.49
C HIS A 441 -0.34 19.25 -31.37
N LYS A 442 -0.93 20.34 -30.91
CA LYS A 442 -0.95 21.64 -31.57
C LYS A 442 -0.57 22.73 -30.58
N ALA A 443 0.00 23.80 -31.09
CA ALA A 443 0.32 24.99 -30.31
C ALA A 443 -0.90 25.59 -29.61
N GLU A 444 -2.09 25.36 -30.15
CA GLU A 444 -3.35 25.81 -29.58
C GLU A 444 -4.48 24.89 -30.06
N THR A 445 -5.15 24.22 -29.12
CA THR A 445 -6.33 23.37 -29.35
C THR A 445 -7.52 23.92 -28.57
N GLY A 446 -8.63 24.12 -29.25
CA GLY A 446 -9.87 24.56 -28.62
C GLY A 446 -10.63 23.37 -28.04
N VAL A 447 -10.88 23.35 -26.75
CA VAL A 447 -11.59 22.25 -26.07
C VAL A 447 -12.81 22.77 -25.32
N ARG A 448 -13.89 22.05 -25.43
CA ARG A 448 -15.12 22.27 -24.67
C ARG A 448 -15.73 20.93 -24.31
N TRP A 449 -16.29 20.84 -23.11
CA TRP A 449 -17.02 19.65 -22.67
C TRP A 449 -18.42 20.03 -22.19
N ARG A 450 -19.34 19.09 -22.34
CA ARG A 450 -20.71 19.20 -21.84
C ARG A 450 -21.20 17.84 -21.38
N GLU A 451 -22.00 17.83 -20.33
CA GLU A 451 -22.65 16.61 -19.85
C GLU A 451 -23.60 16.08 -20.93
N THR A 452 -23.47 14.78 -21.22
CA THR A 452 -24.42 14.13 -22.15
C THR A 452 -25.77 14.01 -21.45
N PRO A 453 -26.87 14.50 -22.05
CA PRO A 453 -28.18 14.31 -21.44
C PRO A 453 -28.45 12.83 -21.25
N GLY A 454 -28.69 12.42 -20.00
CA GLY A 454 -29.06 11.04 -19.72
C GLY A 454 -30.31 10.66 -20.51
N HIS A 455 -30.27 9.52 -21.20
CA HIS A 455 -31.51 8.98 -21.75
C HIS A 455 -32.46 8.74 -20.60
N PRO A 456 -33.66 9.31 -20.60
CA PRO A 456 -34.65 8.96 -19.59
C PRO A 456 -34.98 7.47 -19.71
N HIS A 457 -34.70 6.72 -18.65
CA HIS A 457 -35.07 5.32 -18.51
C HIS A 457 -36.60 5.16 -18.41
#